data_56ee9f4d3db128966ab9dd03a783c680
#
_entry.id   56ee9f4d3db128966ab9dd03a783c680
#
_cell.length_a   1.000
_cell.length_b   1.000
_cell.length_c   1.000
_cell.angle_alpha   90.00
_cell.angle_beta   90.00
_cell.angle_gamma   90.00
#
_symmetry.space_group_name_H-M   'P 1'
#
loop_
_entity.id
_entity.type
_entity.pdbx_description
1 polymer ?
#
loop_
_entity_poly.entity_id
_entity_poly.type
_entity_poly.pdbx_seq_one_letter_code
_entity_poly.pdbx_strand_id
1 'polypeptide(L)'
;TSIYVDMNQTVQVVRDGDGGHDTLKDINEIYGSDYGDTFKGNGNDTLRGLAGNDTFYSGGGSNLYDGGADNDLFIITSSTQGQDSLIGDTGNDTVDFSKVTDLVSPTKGLEITLNGNEEVISKLNGVDSHKLKGIENVTGTIYNDTIQGDSNNNILSGFGGHNTLIGGAGDDTLVGGTGTDVASYETSTSGIKVDLTQINFQVTDDGLGGRDKLSGIDTIVGSDYADTFKGGTNSDTFIGGLGDNWFIGSAGNDYFEGGTGSDTVDYSAAITNLVVDINDGSKYINSYYGTDTFKNIDGIVGGSGDDTLIGNSGRNTLIGGSGNDTLLGYGGDDYIDGGSGSDFVSFAYTAKNIKLDLAITDVQNTNDGNLTIKSIENIAGGAGNDTIYGNDSNNTLRGGYGNDTLVGRGGNNYLIGGLNGYQIVLGAIVLGTTYSFALEGKTVSYVAQNGDTKASVLKALENSFNANNITNSYIVNDGEKLYMSDGSEKIYIL
;
A
#
# COMPACT_ATOMS: atom_id res chain seq x y z
N THR A 1 52.53 -10.76 -13.16
CA THR A 1 51.49 -11.46 -13.94
C THR A 1 50.72 -12.39 -13.04
N SER A 2 49.42 -12.63 -13.41
CA SER A 2 48.51 -13.49 -12.62
C SER A 2 49.02 -14.91 -12.45
N ILE A 3 48.77 -15.50 -11.30
CA ILE A 3 49.05 -16.89 -11.01
C ILE A 3 47.74 -17.73 -10.93
N TYR A 4 47.87 -19.04 -11.11
CA TYR A 4 46.79 -20.00 -10.92
C TYR A 4 47.27 -21.15 -10.04
N VAL A 5 46.55 -21.37 -8.94
CA VAL A 5 46.84 -22.43 -7.97
C VAL A 5 45.64 -23.33 -7.77
N ASP A 6 45.79 -24.65 -7.92
CA ASP A 6 44.75 -25.63 -7.66
C ASP A 6 45.28 -26.70 -6.64
N MET A 7 44.89 -26.49 -5.37
CA MET A 7 45.28 -27.37 -4.27
C MET A 7 44.52 -28.71 -4.27
N ASN A 8 43.50 -28.90 -5.13
CA ASN A 8 42.74 -30.14 -5.27
C ASN A 8 43.51 -31.23 -6.05
N GLN A 9 44.63 -30.90 -6.66
CA GLN A 9 45.44 -31.86 -7.43
C GLN A 9 46.37 -32.67 -6.51
N THR A 10 46.61 -33.94 -6.82
CA THR A 10 47.56 -34.78 -6.09
C THR A 10 49.00 -34.24 -6.18
N VAL A 11 49.29 -33.55 -7.26
CA VAL A 11 50.47 -32.73 -7.46
C VAL A 11 49.97 -31.34 -7.79
N GLN A 12 50.15 -30.41 -6.90
CA GLN A 12 49.63 -29.05 -7.04
C GLN A 12 50.42 -28.33 -8.14
N VAL A 13 49.71 -27.79 -9.11
CA VAL A 13 50.33 -27.10 -10.25
C VAL A 13 50.07 -25.62 -10.12
N VAL A 14 51.08 -24.83 -10.12
CA VAL A 14 51.06 -23.38 -10.09
C VAL A 14 51.42 -22.89 -11.51
N ARG A 15 50.57 -22.06 -12.09
CA ARG A 15 51.00 -21.22 -13.23
C ARG A 15 51.63 -19.98 -12.66
N ASP A 16 52.94 -19.81 -12.81
CA ASP A 16 53.76 -18.80 -12.15
C ASP A 16 53.75 -17.42 -12.81
N GLY A 17 52.87 -17.21 -13.76
CA GLY A 17 52.76 -15.91 -14.42
C GLY A 17 53.79 -15.63 -15.50
N ASP A 18 54.92 -16.28 -15.49
CA ASP A 18 55.96 -16.22 -16.54
C ASP A 18 55.77 -17.32 -17.60
N GLY A 19 54.71 -18.13 -17.46
CA GLY A 19 54.33 -19.21 -18.38
C GLY A 19 54.92 -20.58 -17.97
N GLY A 20 55.54 -20.67 -16.81
CA GLY A 20 55.99 -21.92 -16.19
C GLY A 20 54.85 -22.67 -15.49
N HIS A 21 55.17 -23.91 -15.10
CA HIS A 21 54.34 -24.77 -14.25
C HIS A 21 55.17 -25.34 -13.16
N ASP A 22 54.89 -24.99 -11.92
CA ASP A 22 55.58 -25.53 -10.77
C ASP A 22 54.75 -26.61 -10.09
N THR A 23 55.42 -27.52 -9.42
CA THR A 23 54.80 -28.57 -8.63
C THR A 23 55.01 -28.28 -7.17
N LEU A 24 53.94 -28.03 -6.44
CA LEU A 24 53.95 -27.84 -5.00
C LEU A 24 53.70 -29.18 -4.31
N LYS A 25 54.34 -29.43 -3.20
CA LYS A 25 54.07 -30.60 -2.38
C LYS A 25 54.20 -30.22 -0.90
N ASP A 26 53.18 -30.59 -0.12
CA ASP A 26 53.15 -30.34 1.33
C ASP A 26 53.27 -28.82 1.67
N ILE A 27 52.66 -27.97 0.82
CA ILE A 27 52.57 -26.53 1.00
C ILE A 27 51.15 -26.21 1.42
N ASN A 28 50.98 -25.43 2.49
CA ASN A 28 49.69 -25.03 3.05
C ASN A 28 49.49 -23.51 3.10
N GLU A 29 50.53 -22.74 2.70
CA GLU A 29 50.43 -21.28 2.64
C GLU A 29 51.00 -20.78 1.31
N ILE A 30 50.16 -19.97 0.59
CA ILE A 30 50.53 -19.43 -0.72
C ILE A 30 50.18 -17.95 -0.74
N TYR A 31 51.11 -17.18 -1.26
CA TYR A 31 50.94 -15.77 -1.56
C TYR A 31 50.82 -15.59 -3.07
N GLY A 32 49.86 -14.81 -3.46
CA GLY A 32 49.61 -14.38 -4.84
C GLY A 32 50.60 -13.35 -5.34
N SER A 33 50.19 -12.61 -6.33
CA SER A 33 50.94 -11.53 -6.96
C SER A 33 50.20 -10.18 -6.75
N ASP A 34 50.73 -9.10 -7.35
CA ASP A 34 49.99 -7.82 -7.40
C ASP A 34 49.00 -7.76 -8.59
N TYR A 35 48.49 -8.88 -9.05
CA TYR A 35 47.52 -8.99 -10.18
C TYR A 35 46.44 -10.01 -9.83
N GLY A 36 45.27 -9.87 -10.47
CA GLY A 36 44.15 -10.79 -10.24
C GLY A 36 44.54 -12.27 -10.41
N ASP A 37 44.54 -13.01 -9.32
CA ASP A 37 44.99 -14.40 -9.23
C ASP A 37 43.79 -15.36 -9.06
N THR A 38 44.02 -16.66 -9.23
CA THR A 38 42.95 -17.67 -9.02
C THR A 38 43.46 -18.78 -8.12
N PHE A 39 42.74 -19.03 -7.04
CA PHE A 39 43.05 -20.05 -6.04
C PHE A 39 41.90 -21.06 -5.88
N LYS A 40 42.26 -22.34 -5.75
CA LYS A 40 41.35 -23.41 -5.32
C LYS A 40 41.96 -24.14 -4.13
N GLY A 41 41.33 -23.95 -2.97
CA GLY A 41 41.76 -24.57 -1.72
C GLY A 41 41.42 -26.06 -1.62
N ASN A 42 42.13 -26.78 -0.76
CA ASN A 42 41.83 -28.15 -0.38
C ASN A 42 42.54 -28.52 0.92
N GLY A 43 41.79 -28.79 1.97
CA GLY A 43 42.40 -29.17 3.24
C GLY A 43 42.26 -28.07 4.28
N ASN A 44 43.39 -27.54 4.79
CA ASN A 44 43.43 -26.42 5.71
C ASN A 44 44.54 -25.46 5.25
N ASP A 45 44.25 -24.82 4.11
CA ASP A 45 45.23 -23.98 3.43
C ASP A 45 45.04 -22.50 3.81
N THR A 46 46.11 -21.73 3.69
CA THR A 46 46.13 -20.28 3.77
C THR A 46 46.49 -19.72 2.40
N LEU A 47 45.56 -19.07 1.74
CA LEU A 47 45.73 -18.51 0.39
C LEU A 47 45.50 -17.00 0.47
N ARG A 48 46.53 -16.22 0.07
CA ARG A 48 46.53 -14.76 0.12
C ARG A 48 46.66 -14.19 -1.28
N GLY A 49 45.73 -13.35 -1.70
CA GLY A 49 45.72 -12.69 -3.00
C GLY A 49 46.77 -11.61 -3.11
N LEU A 50 46.88 -10.75 -2.11
CA LEU A 50 47.71 -9.54 -1.97
C LEU A 50 47.06 -8.30 -2.61
N ALA A 51 47.20 -8.09 -3.90
CA ALA A 51 46.62 -6.97 -4.62
C ALA A 51 46.14 -7.41 -6.01
N GLY A 52 45.13 -6.74 -6.52
CA GLY A 52 44.44 -7.12 -7.78
C GLY A 52 43.14 -7.88 -7.46
N ASN A 53 42.29 -8.01 -8.44
CA ASN A 53 40.98 -8.67 -8.25
C ASN A 53 41.17 -10.20 -8.28
N ASP A 54 41.20 -10.81 -7.10
CA ASP A 54 41.49 -12.22 -6.94
C ASP A 54 40.22 -13.08 -6.90
N THR A 55 40.35 -14.36 -7.26
CA THR A 55 39.24 -15.31 -7.24
C THR A 55 39.61 -16.55 -6.43
N PHE A 56 38.81 -16.80 -5.40
CA PHE A 56 38.97 -17.97 -4.53
C PHE A 56 37.81 -18.93 -4.69
N TYR A 57 38.11 -20.20 -4.93
CA TYR A 57 37.09 -21.27 -4.91
C TYR A 57 37.25 -22.05 -3.59
N SER A 58 36.17 -22.14 -2.84
CA SER A 58 36.15 -22.96 -1.64
C SER A 58 36.45 -24.42 -1.96
N GLY A 59 37.16 -25.08 -1.11
CA GLY A 59 37.54 -26.49 -1.20
C GLY A 59 37.26 -27.27 0.07
N GLY A 60 37.62 -28.54 0.12
CA GLY A 60 37.46 -29.32 1.35
C GLY A 60 38.33 -28.79 2.49
N GLY A 61 37.89 -29.05 3.74
CA GLY A 61 38.61 -28.59 4.94
C GLY A 61 38.22 -27.19 5.40
N SER A 62 39.02 -26.57 6.28
CA SER A 62 38.80 -25.22 6.79
C SER A 62 39.94 -24.33 6.35
N ASN A 63 39.73 -23.55 5.32
CA ASN A 63 40.75 -22.72 4.70
C ASN A 63 40.69 -21.27 5.20
N LEU A 64 41.79 -20.57 5.10
CA LEU A 64 41.84 -19.12 5.20
C LEU A 64 42.07 -18.55 3.79
N TYR A 65 41.12 -17.80 3.29
CA TYR A 65 41.21 -17.01 2.07
C TYR A 65 41.30 -15.54 2.46
N ASP A 66 42.32 -14.85 2.01
CA ASP A 66 42.62 -13.45 2.30
C ASP A 66 42.81 -12.75 0.96
N GLY A 67 41.83 -11.96 0.57
CA GLY A 67 41.81 -11.25 -0.71
C GLY A 67 42.89 -10.20 -0.76
N GLY A 68 42.83 -9.25 0.14
CA GLY A 68 43.82 -8.20 0.28
C GLY A 68 43.36 -6.84 -0.22
N ALA A 69 43.92 -6.36 -1.32
CA ALA A 69 43.50 -5.08 -1.90
C ALA A 69 42.84 -5.26 -3.25
N ASP A 70 41.95 -4.31 -3.61
CA ASP A 70 41.12 -4.35 -4.77
C ASP A 70 39.92 -5.31 -4.59
N ASN A 71 39.14 -5.62 -5.63
CA ASN A 71 37.83 -6.27 -5.50
C ASN A 71 37.93 -7.78 -5.70
N ASP A 72 37.74 -8.53 -4.64
CA ASP A 72 37.95 -9.97 -4.60
C ASP A 72 36.64 -10.77 -4.67
N LEU A 73 36.73 -12.01 -5.17
CA LEU A 73 35.59 -12.90 -5.35
C LEU A 73 35.81 -14.25 -4.68
N PHE A 74 34.98 -14.58 -3.70
CA PHE A 74 34.97 -15.86 -3.00
C PHE A 74 33.78 -16.71 -3.46
N ILE A 75 34.06 -17.82 -4.15
CA ILE A 75 32.99 -18.70 -4.71
C ILE A 75 32.87 -19.93 -3.82
N ILE A 76 31.72 -20.09 -3.19
CA ILE A 76 31.36 -21.25 -2.38
C ILE A 76 30.73 -22.32 -3.26
N THR A 77 31.32 -23.51 -3.30
CA THR A 77 30.95 -24.53 -4.28
C THR A 77 30.10 -25.67 -3.70
N SER A 78 30.01 -25.82 -2.39
CA SER A 78 29.25 -26.89 -1.73
C SER A 78 28.91 -26.54 -0.28
N SER A 79 27.83 -27.08 0.24
CA SER A 79 27.42 -26.96 1.65
C SER A 79 28.15 -27.91 2.58
N THR A 80 28.83 -28.91 2.05
CA THR A 80 29.49 -30.00 2.81
C THR A 80 30.99 -29.78 3.00
N GLN A 81 31.51 -28.66 2.54
CA GLN A 81 32.88 -28.25 2.76
C GLN A 81 33.10 -27.79 4.22
N GLY A 82 34.33 -27.70 4.68
CA GLY A 82 34.65 -27.18 6.00
C GLY A 82 34.28 -25.70 6.17
N GLN A 83 34.39 -25.21 7.37
CA GLN A 83 34.14 -23.81 7.69
C GLN A 83 35.39 -22.98 7.30
N ASP A 84 35.31 -22.31 6.18
CA ASP A 84 36.37 -21.40 5.71
C ASP A 84 36.26 -20.02 6.39
N SER A 85 37.39 -19.31 6.44
CA SER A 85 37.47 -17.90 6.81
C SER A 85 37.78 -17.08 5.56
N LEU A 86 36.88 -16.20 5.20
CA LEU A 86 36.92 -15.35 4.00
C LEU A 86 37.17 -13.91 4.47
N ILE A 87 38.25 -13.30 4.05
CA ILE A 87 38.66 -11.95 4.42
C ILE A 87 38.82 -11.17 3.11
N GLY A 88 37.97 -10.15 2.90
CA GLY A 88 38.07 -9.24 1.75
C GLY A 88 39.16 -8.22 1.95
N ASP A 89 39.31 -7.64 3.14
CA ASP A 89 40.16 -6.52 3.52
C ASP A 89 39.75 -5.19 2.85
N THR A 90 40.48 -4.71 1.83
CA THR A 90 40.18 -3.40 1.23
C THR A 90 39.74 -3.53 -0.22
N GLY A 91 38.54 -3.15 -0.48
CA GLY A 91 37.94 -3.28 -1.82
C GLY A 91 36.43 -3.17 -1.81
N ASN A 92 35.84 -3.77 -2.79
CA ASN A 92 34.42 -4.03 -2.87
C ASN A 92 34.25 -5.52 -3.17
N ASP A 93 34.26 -6.30 -2.09
CA ASP A 93 34.47 -7.73 -2.14
C ASP A 93 33.18 -8.52 -2.17
N THR A 94 33.19 -9.66 -2.84
CA THR A 94 31.98 -10.44 -3.11
C THR A 94 32.13 -11.88 -2.63
N VAL A 95 31.12 -12.38 -1.91
CA VAL A 95 30.93 -13.80 -1.68
C VAL A 95 29.79 -14.34 -2.51
N ASP A 96 30.02 -15.41 -3.27
CA ASP A 96 29.05 -16.03 -4.18
C ASP A 96 28.70 -17.46 -3.74
N PHE A 97 27.46 -17.66 -3.29
CA PHE A 97 26.89 -18.96 -2.92
C PHE A 97 26.05 -19.59 -4.05
N SER A 98 26.00 -19.01 -5.26
CA SER A 98 25.16 -19.49 -6.36
C SER A 98 25.47 -20.90 -6.83
N LYS A 99 26.63 -21.43 -6.47
CA LYS A 99 27.07 -22.80 -6.79
C LYS A 99 26.67 -23.83 -5.75
N VAL A 100 26.15 -23.41 -4.60
CA VAL A 100 25.65 -24.31 -3.55
C VAL A 100 24.29 -24.89 -3.98
N THR A 101 24.29 -26.14 -4.39
CA THR A 101 23.10 -26.85 -4.89
C THR A 101 22.85 -28.17 -4.15
N ASP A 102 23.64 -28.46 -3.14
CA ASP A 102 23.72 -29.77 -2.46
C ASP A 102 23.04 -29.78 -1.07
N LEU A 103 22.24 -28.74 -0.73
CA LEU A 103 21.45 -28.75 0.50
C LEU A 103 20.39 -29.86 0.46
N VAL A 104 20.32 -30.65 1.52
CA VAL A 104 19.38 -31.77 1.60
C VAL A 104 18.06 -31.30 2.22
N SER A 105 16.97 -31.36 1.45
CA SER A 105 15.62 -30.94 1.88
C SER A 105 15.61 -29.56 2.56
N PRO A 106 16.14 -28.54 1.91
CA PRO A 106 16.32 -27.25 2.55
C PRO A 106 14.98 -26.61 2.86
N THR A 107 14.80 -26.15 4.09
CA THR A 107 13.71 -25.24 4.48
C THR A 107 14.15 -23.79 4.37
N LYS A 108 15.47 -23.54 4.32
CA LYS A 108 16.12 -22.25 4.16
C LYS A 108 17.38 -22.45 3.31
N GLY A 109 17.79 -21.38 2.64
CA GLY A 109 19.07 -21.30 1.94
C GLY A 109 20.16 -20.67 2.81
N LEU A 110 20.68 -19.53 2.35
CA LEU A 110 21.67 -18.71 3.04
C LEU A 110 20.98 -17.78 4.05
N GLU A 111 21.55 -17.70 5.25
CA GLU A 111 21.24 -16.66 6.24
C GLU A 111 22.55 -15.93 6.57
N ILE A 112 22.60 -14.63 6.29
CA ILE A 112 23.79 -13.81 6.55
C ILE A 112 23.38 -12.37 6.90
N THR A 113 24.11 -11.79 7.86
CA THR A 113 24.09 -10.36 8.18
C THR A 113 25.50 -9.84 8.14
N LEU A 114 25.81 -8.94 7.22
CA LEU A 114 27.12 -8.29 7.12
C LEU A 114 27.33 -7.33 8.29
N ASN A 115 28.58 -7.05 8.64
CA ASN A 115 28.91 -6.11 9.72
C ASN A 115 30.26 -5.41 9.47
N GLY A 116 30.48 -4.96 8.24
CA GLY A 116 31.69 -4.27 7.82
C GLY A 116 32.94 -5.11 8.09
N ASN A 117 33.90 -4.53 8.83
CA ASN A 117 35.18 -5.19 9.17
C ASN A 117 35.12 -6.13 10.38
N GLU A 118 33.93 -6.39 10.93
CA GLU A 118 33.77 -7.38 11.99
C GLU A 118 33.50 -8.78 11.41
N GLU A 119 34.01 -9.83 12.08
CA GLU A 119 33.79 -11.21 11.65
C GLU A 119 32.31 -11.60 11.87
N VAL A 120 31.64 -12.07 10.81
CA VAL A 120 30.27 -12.63 10.85
C VAL A 120 30.31 -14.10 10.41
N ILE A 121 29.27 -14.86 10.78
CA ILE A 121 29.13 -16.25 10.39
C ILE A 121 27.91 -16.38 9.50
N SER A 122 28.08 -16.84 8.25
CA SER A 122 27.00 -17.25 7.40
C SER A 122 26.45 -18.61 7.82
N LYS A 123 25.16 -18.85 7.53
CA LYS A 123 24.51 -20.14 7.77
C LYS A 123 23.90 -20.67 6.47
N LEU A 124 24.04 -21.96 6.25
CA LEU A 124 23.37 -22.70 5.19
C LEU A 124 22.38 -23.68 5.82
N ASN A 125 21.10 -23.53 5.47
CA ASN A 125 19.97 -24.29 6.07
C ASN A 125 20.00 -24.27 7.62
N GLY A 126 20.34 -23.09 8.20
CA GLY A 126 20.41 -22.86 9.63
C GLY A 126 21.65 -23.41 10.35
N VAL A 127 22.62 -23.95 9.61
CA VAL A 127 23.89 -24.48 10.15
C VAL A 127 25.02 -23.52 9.82
N ASP A 128 25.87 -23.21 10.81
CA ASP A 128 27.05 -22.36 10.61
C ASP A 128 27.93 -22.88 9.45
N SER A 129 28.22 -22.00 8.51
CA SER A 129 28.94 -22.34 7.28
C SER A 129 30.33 -21.70 7.23
N HIS A 130 30.42 -20.44 6.83
CA HIS A 130 31.69 -19.75 6.67
C HIS A 130 31.77 -18.51 7.56
N LYS A 131 33.01 -18.08 7.90
CA LYS A 131 33.32 -16.81 8.56
C LYS A 131 33.65 -15.78 7.49
N LEU A 132 33.06 -14.60 7.56
CA LEU A 132 33.27 -13.52 6.62
C LEU A 132 33.69 -12.24 7.35
N LYS A 133 34.60 -11.48 6.73
CA LYS A 133 35.07 -10.20 7.23
C LYS A 133 35.45 -9.29 6.07
N GLY A 134 35.02 -8.02 6.09
CA GLY A 134 35.29 -7.07 5.00
C GLY A 134 34.74 -7.57 3.67
N ILE A 135 33.46 -7.97 3.67
CA ILE A 135 32.69 -8.35 2.46
C ILE A 135 31.55 -7.38 2.31
N GLU A 136 31.44 -6.77 1.16
CA GLU A 136 30.38 -5.80 0.84
C GLU A 136 29.23 -6.42 0.03
N ASN A 137 29.53 -7.47 -0.77
CA ASN A 137 28.53 -8.00 -1.71
C ASN A 137 28.27 -9.49 -1.46
N VAL A 138 27.00 -9.88 -1.60
CA VAL A 138 26.57 -11.26 -1.42
C VAL A 138 25.70 -11.71 -2.58
N THR A 139 26.05 -12.86 -3.18
CA THR A 139 25.13 -13.61 -4.04
C THR A 139 24.66 -14.86 -3.30
N GLY A 140 23.35 -15.00 -3.14
CA GLY A 140 22.69 -16.11 -2.47
C GLY A 140 22.71 -17.41 -3.24
N THR A 141 21.89 -18.33 -2.80
CA THR A 141 21.77 -19.69 -3.33
C THR A 141 20.62 -19.82 -4.34
N ILE A 142 20.32 -21.04 -4.75
CA ILE A 142 19.05 -21.35 -5.49
C ILE A 142 17.86 -21.58 -4.55
N TYR A 143 18.02 -21.40 -3.26
CA TYR A 143 17.03 -21.64 -2.22
C TYR A 143 16.58 -20.32 -1.59
N ASN A 144 15.65 -20.39 -0.63
CA ASN A 144 15.11 -19.19 0.03
C ASN A 144 16.14 -18.61 0.99
N ASP A 145 16.70 -17.47 0.67
CA ASP A 145 17.77 -16.81 1.39
C ASP A 145 17.26 -15.61 2.22
N THR A 146 18.00 -15.31 3.28
CA THR A 146 17.86 -14.06 4.03
C THR A 146 19.22 -13.38 4.07
N ILE A 147 19.36 -12.26 3.37
CA ILE A 147 20.61 -11.54 3.21
C ILE A 147 20.45 -10.13 3.70
N GLN A 148 21.23 -9.75 4.71
CA GLN A 148 21.27 -8.41 5.25
C GLN A 148 22.64 -7.80 5.04
N GLY A 149 22.69 -6.60 4.46
CA GLY A 149 23.86 -5.75 4.34
C GLY A 149 24.22 -5.05 5.66
N ASP A 150 25.13 -4.12 5.58
CA ASP A 150 25.61 -3.35 6.74
C ASP A 150 25.36 -1.84 6.61
N SER A 151 26.33 -1.01 6.90
CA SER A 151 26.22 0.46 6.77
C SER A 151 26.96 1.01 5.54
N ASN A 152 27.53 0.16 4.71
CA ASN A 152 28.18 0.52 3.47
C ASN A 152 27.23 0.25 2.29
N ASN A 153 27.60 0.72 1.11
CA ASN A 153 26.87 0.41 -0.10
C ASN A 153 27.07 -1.07 -0.48
N ASN A 154 26.01 -1.87 -0.42
CA ASN A 154 26.07 -3.30 -0.69
C ASN A 154 25.40 -3.66 -2.04
N ILE A 155 25.85 -4.74 -2.65
CA ILE A 155 25.13 -5.43 -3.72
C ILE A 155 24.68 -6.78 -3.19
N LEU A 156 23.37 -6.93 -2.96
CA LEU A 156 22.77 -8.15 -2.42
C LEU A 156 21.91 -8.80 -3.50
N SER A 157 22.25 -10.02 -3.88
CA SER A 157 21.50 -10.79 -4.88
C SER A 157 20.97 -12.08 -4.27
N GLY A 158 19.64 -12.27 -4.33
CA GLY A 158 19.00 -13.52 -3.90
C GLY A 158 19.29 -14.69 -4.83
N PHE A 159 19.49 -14.41 -6.14
CA PHE A 159 19.77 -15.36 -7.21
C PHE A 159 18.58 -16.27 -7.55
N GLY A 160 18.12 -17.14 -6.66
CA GLY A 160 16.94 -17.98 -6.88
C GLY A 160 16.24 -18.35 -5.58
N GLY A 161 14.98 -18.84 -5.66
CA GLY A 161 14.16 -19.09 -4.50
C GLY A 161 13.29 -17.88 -4.13
N HIS A 162 12.79 -17.86 -2.88
CA HIS A 162 12.02 -16.75 -2.34
C HIS A 162 12.88 -16.06 -1.27
N ASN A 163 13.42 -14.90 -1.60
CA ASN A 163 14.47 -14.27 -0.81
C ASN A 163 13.94 -13.08 -0.03
N THR A 164 14.58 -12.79 1.11
CA THR A 164 14.42 -11.56 1.87
C THR A 164 15.75 -10.82 1.87
N LEU A 165 15.74 -9.63 1.27
CA LEU A 165 16.92 -8.77 1.15
C LEU A 165 16.71 -7.53 2.01
N ILE A 166 17.69 -7.20 2.84
CA ILE A 166 17.71 -6.04 3.74
C ILE A 166 19.01 -5.28 3.43
N GLY A 167 18.90 -4.10 2.82
CA GLY A 167 20.09 -3.31 2.41
C GLY A 167 20.93 -2.92 3.61
N GLY A 168 20.34 -2.35 4.60
CA GLY A 168 21.00 -1.68 5.71
C GLY A 168 21.03 -0.18 5.47
N ALA A 169 22.04 0.51 5.97
CA ALA A 169 22.27 1.89 5.60
C ALA A 169 23.22 1.96 4.40
N GLY A 170 23.14 3.04 3.62
CA GLY A 170 23.93 3.22 2.41
C GLY A 170 23.09 3.20 1.13
N ASP A 171 23.71 3.48 0.00
CA ASP A 171 23.04 3.37 -1.30
C ASP A 171 23.21 1.92 -1.82
N ASP A 172 22.21 1.06 -1.58
CA ASP A 172 22.31 -0.37 -1.87
C ASP A 172 21.74 -0.78 -3.23
N THR A 173 22.13 -1.96 -3.70
CA THR A 173 21.52 -2.60 -4.86
C THR A 173 20.98 -3.98 -4.44
N LEU A 174 19.65 -4.11 -4.44
CA LEU A 174 18.94 -5.33 -4.08
C LEU A 174 18.41 -6.01 -5.34
N VAL A 175 18.87 -7.23 -5.59
CA VAL A 175 18.50 -8.03 -6.77
C VAL A 175 17.82 -9.31 -6.29
N GLY A 176 16.51 -9.42 -6.45
CA GLY A 176 15.75 -10.61 -6.03
C GLY A 176 16.19 -11.86 -6.78
N GLY A 177 16.03 -11.87 -8.08
CA GLY A 177 16.42 -13.00 -8.91
C GLY A 177 15.20 -13.72 -9.49
N THR A 178 15.12 -15.03 -9.29
CA THR A 178 13.98 -15.84 -9.72
C THR A 178 13.20 -16.34 -8.51
N GLY A 179 11.90 -16.11 -8.49
CA GLY A 179 11.02 -16.51 -7.40
C GLY A 179 10.11 -15.36 -6.98
N THR A 180 9.76 -15.30 -5.71
CA THR A 180 9.05 -14.17 -5.12
C THR A 180 9.93 -13.56 -4.06
N ASP A 181 10.39 -12.35 -4.29
CA ASP A 181 11.46 -11.74 -3.53
C ASP A 181 10.99 -10.49 -2.80
N VAL A 182 11.49 -10.31 -1.59
CA VAL A 182 11.13 -9.25 -0.65
C VAL A 182 12.32 -8.33 -0.41
N ALA A 183 12.13 -7.03 -0.57
CA ALA A 183 12.97 -6.01 0.04
C ALA A 183 12.33 -5.56 1.35
N SER A 184 13.02 -5.72 2.48
CA SER A 184 12.50 -5.38 3.80
C SER A 184 13.23 -4.21 4.43
N TYR A 185 12.45 -3.25 4.93
CA TYR A 185 12.90 -2.06 5.63
C TYR A 185 12.41 -2.02 7.09
N GLU A 186 12.00 -3.17 7.64
CA GLU A 186 11.53 -3.28 9.03
C GLU A 186 12.57 -2.81 10.07
N THR A 187 13.85 -2.80 9.71
CA THR A 187 14.94 -2.34 10.59
C THR A 187 15.23 -0.84 10.49
N SER A 188 14.55 -0.12 9.60
CA SER A 188 14.73 1.32 9.42
C SER A 188 14.30 2.09 10.68
N THR A 189 14.96 3.21 10.93
CA THR A 189 14.75 4.03 12.13
C THR A 189 13.87 5.25 11.90
N SER A 190 13.40 5.40 10.68
CA SER A 190 12.39 6.40 10.24
C SER A 190 11.63 5.86 9.02
N GLY A 191 10.53 6.55 8.65
CA GLY A 191 9.73 6.15 7.50
C GLY A 191 10.50 6.19 6.18
N ILE A 192 10.19 5.24 5.32
CA ILE A 192 10.81 5.09 3.99
C ILE A 192 9.99 5.78 2.89
N LYS A 193 10.65 6.03 1.76
CA LYS A 193 10.00 6.53 0.55
C LYS A 193 10.36 5.69 -0.66
N VAL A 194 9.36 5.06 -1.22
CA VAL A 194 9.45 4.23 -2.43
C VAL A 194 8.78 4.94 -3.60
N ASP A 195 9.44 5.00 -4.74
CA ASP A 195 8.87 5.43 -6.03
C ASP A 195 9.39 4.50 -7.15
N LEU A 196 8.60 3.48 -7.50
CA LEU A 196 8.96 2.50 -8.52
C LEU A 196 8.97 3.06 -9.95
N THR A 197 8.56 4.31 -10.15
CA THR A 197 8.70 5.00 -11.45
C THR A 197 10.12 5.49 -11.70
N GLN A 198 10.99 5.51 -10.68
CA GLN A 198 12.38 5.92 -10.79
C GLN A 198 13.24 4.84 -11.45
N ILE A 199 14.21 5.26 -12.29
CA ILE A 199 15.06 4.32 -13.04
C ILE A 199 16.26 3.86 -12.21
N ASN A 200 16.82 4.73 -11.36
CA ASN A 200 18.08 4.46 -10.66
C ASN A 200 17.88 4.01 -9.20
N PHE A 201 17.15 4.80 -8.42
CA PHE A 201 16.93 4.54 -7.01
C PHE A 201 15.42 4.54 -6.77
N GLN A 202 14.82 3.34 -6.69
CA GLN A 202 13.40 3.15 -6.46
C GLN A 202 13.03 3.42 -5.00
N VAL A 203 13.93 3.14 -4.06
CA VAL A 203 13.83 3.64 -2.69
C VAL A 203 14.63 4.91 -2.61
N THR A 204 13.94 6.04 -2.46
CA THR A 204 14.55 7.37 -2.47
C THR A 204 14.97 7.83 -1.08
N ASP A 205 14.53 7.10 -0.07
CA ASP A 205 14.87 7.27 1.35
C ASP A 205 14.62 5.90 2.02
N ASP A 206 15.65 5.26 2.52
CA ASP A 206 15.59 3.94 3.16
C ASP A 206 15.30 4.00 4.67
N GLY A 207 15.12 5.22 5.20
CA GLY A 207 14.91 5.46 6.63
C GLY A 207 16.18 5.33 7.48
N LEU A 208 17.33 5.12 6.85
CA LEU A 208 18.67 5.02 7.48
C LEU A 208 19.66 6.02 6.88
N GLY A 209 19.25 6.80 5.88
CA GLY A 209 19.99 7.88 5.25
C GLY A 209 20.56 7.55 3.87
N GLY A 210 20.19 6.42 3.29
CA GLY A 210 20.56 5.95 1.97
C GLY A 210 19.41 5.91 0.97
N ARG A 211 19.72 5.41 -0.23
CA ARG A 211 18.79 5.21 -1.33
C ARG A 211 19.11 3.89 -2.00
N ASP A 212 18.09 3.09 -2.30
CA ASP A 212 18.33 1.78 -2.86
C ASP A 212 17.83 1.61 -4.28
N LYS A 213 18.54 0.79 -5.00
CA LYS A 213 18.16 0.31 -6.32
C LYS A 213 17.58 -1.10 -6.21
N LEU A 214 16.37 -1.27 -6.70
CA LEU A 214 15.66 -2.55 -6.70
C LEU A 214 15.60 -3.18 -8.10
N SER A 215 15.75 -4.49 -8.17
CA SER A 215 15.59 -5.25 -9.41
C SER A 215 15.05 -6.66 -9.11
N GLY A 216 13.94 -7.05 -9.76
CA GLY A 216 13.32 -8.36 -9.52
C GLY A 216 12.85 -8.53 -8.08
N ILE A 217 12.33 -7.48 -7.47
CA ILE A 217 11.67 -7.48 -6.16
C ILE A 217 10.16 -7.47 -6.39
N ASP A 218 9.44 -8.37 -5.74
CA ASP A 218 7.98 -8.54 -5.87
C ASP A 218 7.22 -7.88 -4.72
N THR A 219 7.84 -7.79 -3.55
CA THR A 219 7.21 -7.23 -2.35
C THR A 219 8.16 -6.27 -1.65
N ILE A 220 7.64 -5.12 -1.25
CA ILE A 220 8.36 -4.17 -0.40
C ILE A 220 7.65 -4.10 0.95
N VAL A 221 8.40 -4.36 2.01
CA VAL A 221 7.94 -4.22 3.39
C VAL A 221 8.53 -2.96 3.97
N GLY A 222 7.67 -2.11 4.51
CA GLY A 222 8.02 -0.83 5.12
C GLY A 222 8.64 -0.96 6.50
N SER A 223 8.72 0.16 7.16
CA SER A 223 9.31 0.33 8.48
C SER A 223 8.26 0.25 9.61
N ASP A 224 8.69 0.51 10.84
CA ASP A 224 7.80 0.75 11.98
C ASP A 224 7.29 2.22 12.05
N TYR A 225 7.49 3.01 11.00
CA TYR A 225 7.15 4.43 10.93
C TYR A 225 6.24 4.71 9.73
N ALA A 226 5.76 5.94 9.61
CA ALA A 226 4.94 6.37 8.48
C ALA A 226 5.73 6.34 7.17
N ASP A 227 5.34 5.46 6.27
CA ASP A 227 5.99 5.19 4.99
C ASP A 227 5.22 5.77 3.82
N THR A 228 5.91 5.99 2.70
CA THR A 228 5.28 6.41 1.45
C THR A 228 5.65 5.44 0.33
N PHE A 229 4.64 4.84 -0.29
CA PHE A 229 4.82 3.92 -1.39
C PHE A 229 4.14 4.45 -2.65
N LYS A 230 4.87 4.46 -3.75
CA LYS A 230 4.34 4.75 -5.07
C LYS A 230 4.73 3.65 -6.04
N GLY A 231 3.72 2.99 -6.58
CA GLY A 231 3.87 1.89 -7.53
C GLY A 231 4.34 2.33 -8.91
N GLY A 232 4.65 1.36 -9.73
CA GLY A 232 5.08 1.51 -11.11
C GLY A 232 3.94 1.33 -12.13
N THR A 233 4.16 0.47 -13.10
CA THR A 233 3.16 0.11 -14.12
C THR A 233 2.81 -1.37 -14.10
N ASN A 234 3.46 -2.13 -13.24
CA ASN A 234 3.23 -3.56 -13.04
C ASN A 234 2.36 -3.76 -11.80
N SER A 235 2.00 -4.99 -11.52
CA SER A 235 1.38 -5.34 -10.24
C SER A 235 2.42 -5.28 -9.14
N ASP A 236 2.23 -4.41 -8.17
CA ASP A 236 3.14 -4.15 -7.08
C ASP A 236 2.54 -4.65 -5.76
N THR A 237 3.38 -5.05 -4.81
CA THR A 237 2.95 -5.47 -3.47
C THR A 237 3.67 -4.64 -2.42
N PHE A 238 2.89 -3.89 -1.63
CA PHE A 238 3.40 -3.08 -0.53
C PHE A 238 2.77 -3.50 0.79
N ILE A 239 3.59 -3.65 1.81
CA ILE A 239 3.20 -3.90 3.20
C ILE A 239 3.75 -2.75 4.04
N GLY A 240 2.87 -1.91 4.58
CA GLY A 240 3.26 -0.73 5.35
C GLY A 240 3.95 -1.09 6.66
N GLY A 241 3.32 -1.94 7.49
CA GLY A 241 3.88 -2.33 8.79
C GLY A 241 3.22 -1.58 9.94
N LEU A 242 3.99 -0.83 10.70
CA LEU A 242 3.46 0.08 11.71
C LEU A 242 3.42 1.52 11.15
N GLY A 243 2.80 2.45 11.91
CA GLY A 243 2.73 3.87 11.50
C GLY A 243 1.58 4.17 10.55
N ASP A 244 1.43 5.43 10.19
CA ASP A 244 0.37 5.92 9.29
C ASP A 244 0.92 5.97 7.85
N ASN A 245 0.66 4.93 7.06
CA ASN A 245 1.27 4.73 5.76
C ASN A 245 0.45 5.36 4.62
N TRP A 246 1.16 5.82 3.59
CA TRP A 246 0.58 6.47 2.42
C TRP A 246 0.93 5.72 1.14
N PHE A 247 -0.08 5.12 0.52
CA PHE A 247 0.04 4.37 -0.73
C PHE A 247 -0.50 5.18 -1.89
N ILE A 248 0.33 5.50 -2.88
CA ILE A 248 -0.07 6.24 -4.07
C ILE A 248 -0.43 5.21 -5.14
N GLY A 249 -1.71 5.20 -5.53
CA GLY A 249 -2.23 4.29 -6.53
C GLY A 249 -1.53 4.46 -7.90
N SER A 250 -1.28 3.35 -8.54
CA SER A 250 -0.55 3.27 -9.81
C SER A 250 -1.27 2.37 -10.81
N ALA A 251 -0.69 2.19 -11.98
CA ALA A 251 -1.21 1.22 -12.94
C ALA A 251 -0.74 -0.19 -12.55
N GLY A 252 -1.63 -1.16 -12.63
CA GLY A 252 -1.34 -2.54 -12.26
C GLY A 252 -2.53 -3.16 -11.54
N ASN A 253 -2.33 -4.35 -11.01
CA ASN A 253 -3.23 -4.92 -10.02
C ASN A 253 -2.42 -5.01 -8.73
N ASP A 254 -2.51 -3.96 -7.93
CA ASP A 254 -1.64 -3.75 -6.81
C ASP A 254 -2.23 -4.33 -5.50
N TYR A 255 -1.36 -4.69 -4.58
CA TYR A 255 -1.74 -5.11 -3.25
C TYR A 255 -1.19 -4.13 -2.22
N PHE A 256 -2.09 -3.51 -1.45
CA PHE A 256 -1.75 -2.59 -0.38
C PHE A 256 -2.20 -3.16 0.97
N GLU A 257 -1.28 -3.45 1.85
CA GLU A 257 -1.51 -3.81 3.24
C GLU A 257 -0.99 -2.70 4.15
N GLY A 258 -1.89 -1.95 4.80
CA GLY A 258 -1.51 -0.87 5.70
C GLY A 258 -0.78 -1.38 6.93
N GLY A 259 -1.41 -2.27 7.68
CA GLY A 259 -0.84 -2.82 8.89
C GLY A 259 -1.51 -2.27 10.14
N THR A 260 -0.78 -1.57 10.98
CA THR A 260 -1.33 -0.88 12.16
C THR A 260 -1.02 0.60 12.07
N GLY A 261 -2.03 1.44 12.22
CA GLY A 261 -1.96 2.88 12.08
C GLY A 261 -3.21 3.42 11.43
N SER A 262 -3.11 4.56 10.80
CA SER A 262 -4.16 5.12 9.94
C SER A 262 -3.64 5.19 8.51
N ASP A 263 -3.91 4.16 7.75
CA ASP A 263 -3.30 3.90 6.46
C ASP A 263 -4.18 4.40 5.32
N THR A 264 -3.60 5.08 4.34
CA THR A 264 -4.36 5.75 3.27
C THR A 264 -3.88 5.34 1.89
N VAL A 265 -4.84 5.02 1.01
CA VAL A 265 -4.59 4.88 -0.43
C VAL A 265 -5.01 6.16 -1.16
N ASP A 266 -4.14 6.69 -2.00
CA ASP A 266 -4.26 7.98 -2.69
C ASP A 266 -4.35 7.79 -4.20
N TYR A 267 -5.53 8.04 -4.76
CA TYR A 267 -5.80 8.09 -6.19
C TYR A 267 -6.02 9.52 -6.70
N SER A 268 -5.52 10.52 -6.01
CA SER A 268 -5.74 11.95 -6.37
C SER A 268 -5.27 12.33 -7.79
N ALA A 269 -4.39 11.54 -8.38
CA ALA A 269 -3.96 11.70 -9.77
C ALA A 269 -4.94 11.11 -10.81
N ALA A 270 -5.99 10.42 -10.39
CA ALA A 270 -6.98 9.83 -11.29
C ALA A 270 -7.84 10.92 -11.94
N ILE A 271 -8.08 10.77 -13.24
CA ILE A 271 -8.91 11.71 -14.03
C ILE A 271 -10.23 11.09 -14.52
N THR A 272 -10.51 9.89 -14.11
CA THR A 272 -11.72 9.12 -14.47
C THR A 272 -12.36 8.60 -13.21
N ASN A 273 -13.67 8.32 -13.31
CA ASN A 273 -14.49 7.83 -12.20
C ASN A 273 -13.87 6.57 -11.56
N LEU A 274 -13.80 6.56 -10.25
CA LEU A 274 -13.28 5.49 -9.41
C LEU A 274 -14.40 4.78 -8.66
N VAL A 275 -14.21 3.51 -8.37
CA VAL A 275 -14.98 2.79 -7.33
C VAL A 275 -13.97 2.12 -6.42
N VAL A 276 -13.75 2.65 -5.23
CA VAL A 276 -12.81 2.11 -4.23
C VAL A 276 -13.59 1.60 -3.03
N ASP A 277 -13.45 0.32 -2.72
CA ASP A 277 -14.14 -0.35 -1.61
C ASP A 277 -13.14 -1.06 -0.71
N ILE A 278 -12.97 -0.55 0.52
CA ILE A 278 -12.10 -1.13 1.54
C ILE A 278 -12.86 -1.98 2.56
N ASN A 279 -14.19 -2.13 2.40
CA ASN A 279 -15.03 -2.87 3.35
C ASN A 279 -14.88 -4.40 3.20
N ASP A 280 -14.78 -4.91 1.98
CA ASP A 280 -14.71 -6.35 1.71
C ASP A 280 -13.30 -6.88 1.36
N GLY A 281 -12.28 -6.04 1.53
CA GLY A 281 -10.88 -6.40 1.27
C GLY A 281 -10.50 -6.40 -0.19
N SER A 282 -11.39 -6.00 -1.08
CA SER A 282 -11.03 -5.90 -2.50
C SER A 282 -11.95 -4.98 -3.28
N LYS A 283 -11.40 -4.16 -4.08
CA LYS A 283 -11.67 -3.79 -5.47
C LYS A 283 -11.74 -2.32 -5.73
N TYR A 284 -10.79 -1.97 -6.53
CA TYR A 284 -10.97 -0.87 -7.44
C TYR A 284 -11.13 -1.41 -8.86
N ILE A 285 -11.95 -0.77 -9.64
CA ILE A 285 -12.15 -1.08 -11.05
C ILE A 285 -12.05 0.20 -11.88
N ASN A 286 -10.90 0.38 -12.54
CA ASN A 286 -10.73 1.35 -13.60
C ASN A 286 -9.77 0.78 -14.63
N SER A 287 -9.97 1.11 -15.90
CA SER A 287 -9.15 0.60 -17.00
C SER A 287 -7.69 1.03 -16.97
N TYR A 288 -7.32 2.04 -16.18
CA TYR A 288 -5.95 2.55 -16.07
C TYR A 288 -5.22 2.01 -14.84
N TYR A 289 -5.88 2.02 -13.65
CA TYR A 289 -5.28 1.56 -12.40
C TYR A 289 -5.35 0.04 -12.22
N GLY A 290 -6.23 -0.68 -12.93
CA GLY A 290 -6.40 -2.12 -12.81
C GLY A 290 -7.38 -2.51 -11.70
N THR A 291 -7.10 -3.60 -11.00
CA THR A 291 -7.88 -4.08 -9.85
C THR A 291 -6.97 -4.25 -8.66
N ASP A 292 -7.05 -3.32 -7.72
CA ASP A 292 -6.22 -3.32 -6.53
C ASP A 292 -6.88 -4.09 -5.39
N THR A 293 -6.08 -4.57 -4.47
CA THR A 293 -6.52 -5.29 -3.28
C THR A 293 -6.05 -4.56 -2.03
N PHE A 294 -6.96 -4.38 -1.08
CA PHE A 294 -6.70 -3.62 0.15
C PHE A 294 -6.81 -4.51 1.37
N LYS A 295 -5.92 -4.29 2.34
CA LYS A 295 -5.99 -4.89 3.66
C LYS A 295 -5.54 -3.89 4.70
N ASN A 296 -6.35 -3.69 5.76
CA ASN A 296 -6.07 -2.72 6.83
C ASN A 296 -5.80 -1.30 6.29
N ILE A 297 -6.67 -0.83 5.41
CA ILE A 297 -6.67 0.55 4.91
C ILE A 297 -7.83 1.29 5.58
N ASP A 298 -7.58 2.53 6.01
CA ASP A 298 -8.52 3.39 6.74
C ASP A 298 -8.90 4.65 5.96
N GLY A 299 -8.04 5.07 5.02
CA GLY A 299 -8.23 6.28 4.23
C GLY A 299 -8.28 6.02 2.73
N ILE A 300 -9.14 6.79 2.03
CA ILE A 300 -9.21 6.81 0.57
C ILE A 300 -9.23 8.26 0.12
N VAL A 301 -8.36 8.60 -0.82
CA VAL A 301 -8.40 9.86 -1.55
C VAL A 301 -8.74 9.57 -3.00
N GLY A 302 -9.88 10.09 -3.47
CA GLY A 302 -10.34 10.02 -4.85
C GLY A 302 -9.66 11.04 -5.76
N GLY A 303 -10.11 11.09 -7.01
CA GLY A 303 -9.48 11.87 -8.05
C GLY A 303 -10.27 13.08 -8.54
N SER A 304 -10.40 13.19 -9.87
CA SER A 304 -11.18 14.26 -10.51
C SER A 304 -12.38 13.75 -11.30
N GLY A 305 -12.75 12.49 -11.14
CA GLY A 305 -13.97 11.89 -11.71
C GLY A 305 -15.13 11.89 -10.72
N ASP A 306 -16.30 11.44 -11.14
CA ASP A 306 -17.42 11.16 -10.23
C ASP A 306 -17.14 9.81 -9.55
N ASP A 307 -16.61 9.84 -8.31
CA ASP A 307 -16.05 8.70 -7.61
C ASP A 307 -17.08 8.06 -6.65
N THR A 308 -16.89 6.77 -6.38
CA THR A 308 -17.60 6.06 -5.32
C THR A 308 -16.57 5.50 -4.34
N LEU A 309 -16.54 6.05 -3.13
CA LEU A 309 -15.59 5.67 -2.10
C LEU A 309 -16.33 4.99 -0.94
N ILE A 310 -15.93 3.78 -0.61
CA ILE A 310 -16.58 2.93 0.36
C ILE A 310 -15.59 2.56 1.46
N GLY A 311 -15.84 3.08 2.66
CA GLY A 311 -15.14 2.75 3.89
C GLY A 311 -15.55 1.40 4.46
N ASN A 312 -15.14 1.12 5.68
CA ASN A 312 -15.50 -0.08 6.44
C ASN A 312 -16.12 0.29 7.80
N SER A 313 -16.33 -0.67 8.69
CA SER A 313 -16.92 -0.42 10.01
C SER A 313 -15.97 0.24 11.02
N GLY A 314 -14.74 0.51 10.64
CA GLY A 314 -13.74 1.21 11.44
C GLY A 314 -13.87 2.73 11.30
N ARG A 315 -12.86 3.45 11.77
CA ARG A 315 -12.73 4.88 11.56
C ARG A 315 -12.10 5.13 10.19
N ASN A 316 -12.84 5.80 9.31
CA ASN A 316 -12.37 6.05 7.96
C ASN A 316 -12.15 7.56 7.68
N THR A 317 -11.25 7.82 6.72
CA THR A 317 -11.06 9.13 6.10
C THR A 317 -11.35 9.01 4.60
N LEU A 318 -12.46 9.58 4.13
CA LEU A 318 -12.86 9.54 2.73
C LEU A 318 -12.83 10.94 2.14
N ILE A 319 -12.03 11.13 1.09
CA ILE A 319 -11.89 12.41 0.38
C ILE A 319 -12.25 12.17 -1.08
N GLY A 320 -13.38 12.75 -1.55
CA GLY A 320 -13.86 12.57 -2.94
C GLY A 320 -12.90 13.20 -3.96
N GLY A 321 -12.59 14.48 -3.78
CA GLY A 321 -11.69 15.20 -4.67
C GLY A 321 -12.42 16.22 -5.53
N SER A 322 -12.46 16.01 -6.84
CA SER A 322 -13.26 16.80 -7.76
C SER A 322 -14.21 15.89 -8.52
N GLY A 323 -15.41 16.34 -8.79
CA GLY A 323 -16.45 15.53 -9.41
C GLY A 323 -17.69 15.48 -8.53
N ASN A 324 -18.67 14.66 -8.89
CA ASN A 324 -19.85 14.46 -8.07
C ASN A 324 -19.76 13.10 -7.39
N ASP A 325 -19.21 13.10 -6.18
CA ASP A 325 -18.76 11.89 -5.52
C ASP A 325 -19.85 11.26 -4.65
N THR A 326 -19.73 9.96 -4.43
CA THR A 326 -20.61 9.21 -3.51
C THR A 326 -19.74 8.52 -2.46
N LEU A 327 -19.93 8.91 -1.20
CA LEU A 327 -19.07 8.50 -0.09
C LEU A 327 -19.90 7.72 0.95
N LEU A 328 -19.44 6.51 1.29
CA LEU A 328 -20.10 5.60 2.24
C LEU A 328 -19.12 5.24 3.36
N GLY A 329 -19.35 5.74 4.59
CA GLY A 329 -18.49 5.46 5.74
C GLY A 329 -18.64 4.05 6.31
N TYR A 330 -19.82 3.43 6.25
CA TYR A 330 -20.16 2.10 6.81
C TYR A 330 -20.13 2.02 8.34
N GLY A 331 -20.39 3.13 9.01
CA GLY A 331 -20.35 3.23 10.47
C GLY A 331 -18.93 3.48 10.97
N GLY A 332 -18.78 3.63 12.28
CA GLY A 332 -17.51 4.09 12.85
C GLY A 332 -17.50 5.59 13.11
N ASP A 333 -16.32 6.13 13.36
CA ASP A 333 -16.09 7.55 13.60
C ASP A 333 -15.37 8.15 12.39
N ASP A 334 -16.14 8.55 11.35
CA ASP A 334 -15.60 8.87 10.04
C ASP A 334 -15.40 10.37 9.80
N TYR A 335 -14.41 10.68 8.96
CA TYR A 335 -14.24 11.98 8.32
C TYR A 335 -14.52 11.84 6.82
N ILE A 336 -15.50 12.61 6.31
CA ILE A 336 -15.91 12.58 4.91
C ILE A 336 -15.83 14.00 4.33
N ASP A 337 -15.00 14.20 3.30
CA ASP A 337 -14.88 15.44 2.54
C ASP A 337 -15.24 15.16 1.07
N GLY A 338 -16.35 15.73 0.58
CA GLY A 338 -16.73 15.59 -0.83
C GLY A 338 -15.73 16.26 -1.77
N GLY A 339 -15.27 17.45 -1.39
CA GLY A 339 -14.33 18.23 -2.19
C GLY A 339 -15.04 19.27 -3.07
N SER A 340 -14.85 19.19 -4.38
CA SER A 340 -15.50 20.12 -5.30
C SER A 340 -16.47 19.39 -6.22
N GLY A 341 -17.72 19.79 -6.19
CA GLY A 341 -18.76 19.15 -6.99
C GLY A 341 -20.12 19.19 -6.33
N SER A 342 -20.90 18.17 -6.55
CA SER A 342 -22.20 17.97 -5.90
C SER A 342 -22.23 16.57 -5.29
N ASP A 343 -21.75 16.47 -4.06
CA ASP A 343 -21.33 15.24 -3.43
C ASP A 343 -22.40 14.65 -2.51
N PHE A 344 -22.46 13.31 -2.48
CA PHE A 344 -23.36 12.54 -1.63
C PHE A 344 -22.61 11.85 -0.50
N VAL A 345 -23.14 12.02 0.72
CA VAL A 345 -22.92 11.02 1.77
C VAL A 345 -24.11 10.04 1.74
N SER A 346 -23.82 8.74 1.74
CA SER A 346 -24.86 7.70 1.58
C SER A 346 -24.87 6.70 2.73
N PHE A 347 -26.07 6.46 3.28
CA PHE A 347 -26.35 5.46 4.31
C PHE A 347 -27.21 4.31 3.76
N ALA A 348 -27.23 4.11 2.45
CA ALA A 348 -28.06 3.09 1.80
C ALA A 348 -27.77 1.65 2.25
N TYR A 349 -26.67 1.43 2.95
CA TYR A 349 -26.22 0.15 3.50
C TYR A 349 -26.85 -0.21 4.87
N THR A 350 -27.49 0.73 5.57
CA THR A 350 -27.95 0.52 6.96
C THR A 350 -29.48 0.64 7.10
N ALA A 351 -30.01 -0.04 8.10
CA ALA A 351 -31.39 0.07 8.54
C ALA A 351 -31.54 0.87 9.85
N LYS A 352 -30.48 1.51 10.33
CA LYS A 352 -30.51 2.39 11.51
C LYS A 352 -31.22 3.69 11.15
N ASN A 353 -31.88 4.32 12.13
CA ASN A 353 -32.50 5.63 11.95
C ASN A 353 -31.44 6.72 11.93
N ILE A 354 -31.08 7.20 10.76
CA ILE A 354 -30.01 8.18 10.59
C ILE A 354 -30.48 9.57 11.00
N LYS A 355 -29.63 10.31 11.67
CA LYS A 355 -29.80 11.74 11.95
C LYS A 355 -28.58 12.50 11.46
N LEU A 356 -28.73 13.34 10.44
CA LEU A 356 -27.65 14.12 9.87
C LEU A 356 -28.10 15.52 9.45
N ASP A 357 -27.24 16.51 9.68
CA ASP A 357 -27.46 17.92 9.39
C ASP A 357 -26.27 18.51 8.61
N LEU A 358 -26.51 18.88 7.33
CA LEU A 358 -25.47 19.47 6.46
C LEU A 358 -24.98 20.85 6.90
N ALA A 359 -25.68 21.52 7.81
CA ALA A 359 -25.23 22.82 8.31
C ALA A 359 -24.22 22.69 9.49
N ILE A 360 -24.02 21.48 10.00
CA ILE A 360 -23.09 21.21 11.10
C ILE A 360 -21.83 20.58 10.52
N THR A 361 -20.72 21.27 10.63
CA THR A 361 -19.39 20.80 10.17
C THR A 361 -18.56 20.15 11.29
N ASP A 362 -19.02 20.27 12.54
CA ASP A 362 -18.45 19.55 13.68
C ASP A 362 -18.94 18.10 13.72
N VAL A 363 -18.37 17.30 14.60
CA VAL A 363 -18.73 15.90 14.80
C VAL A 363 -20.23 15.75 15.12
N GLN A 364 -20.92 14.91 14.38
CA GLN A 364 -22.32 14.59 14.58
C GLN A 364 -22.51 13.10 14.88
N ASN A 365 -23.33 12.77 15.89
CA ASN A 365 -23.76 11.39 16.10
C ASN A 365 -24.92 11.06 15.16
N THR A 366 -24.68 10.17 14.22
CA THR A 366 -25.64 9.77 13.19
C THR A 366 -26.55 8.62 13.61
N ASN A 367 -26.36 8.01 14.78
CA ASN A 367 -26.86 6.71 15.23
C ASN A 367 -26.19 5.50 14.54
N ASP A 368 -25.34 5.74 13.55
CA ASP A 368 -24.51 4.72 12.90
C ASP A 368 -23.02 4.89 13.20
N GLY A 369 -22.66 5.92 13.90
CA GLY A 369 -21.31 6.33 14.29
C GLY A 369 -21.22 7.84 14.44
N ASN A 370 -20.06 8.35 14.81
CA ASN A 370 -19.79 9.78 14.81
C ASN A 370 -19.23 10.18 13.44
N LEU A 371 -19.80 11.19 12.82
CA LEU A 371 -19.44 11.61 11.48
C LEU A 371 -19.06 13.10 11.46
N THR A 372 -17.92 13.39 10.84
CA THR A 372 -17.54 14.75 10.45
C THR A 372 -17.65 14.88 8.96
N ILE A 373 -18.45 15.82 8.48
CA ILE A 373 -18.66 16.06 7.04
C ILE A 373 -18.11 17.42 6.63
N LYS A 374 -17.60 17.48 5.41
CA LYS A 374 -17.16 18.70 4.78
C LYS A 374 -17.47 18.63 3.28
N SER A 375 -17.85 19.78 2.67
CA SER A 375 -18.12 19.87 1.23
C SER A 375 -19.10 18.79 0.76
N ILE A 376 -20.23 18.62 1.46
CA ILE A 376 -21.30 17.68 1.10
C ILE A 376 -22.58 18.46 0.84
N GLU A 377 -23.17 18.27 -0.32
CA GLU A 377 -24.42 18.90 -0.73
C GLU A 377 -25.62 17.98 -0.59
N ASN A 378 -25.41 16.65 -0.61
CA ASN A 378 -26.50 15.71 -0.74
C ASN A 378 -26.41 14.57 0.28
N ILE A 379 -27.57 14.05 0.70
CA ILE A 379 -27.67 12.91 1.62
C ILE A 379 -28.60 11.86 1.02
N ALA A 380 -28.17 10.61 1.10
CA ALA A 380 -29.04 9.46 0.91
C ALA A 380 -29.15 8.69 2.24
N GLY A 381 -30.34 8.63 2.83
CA GLY A 381 -30.67 7.83 4.00
C GLY A 381 -30.68 6.34 3.69
N GLY A 382 -31.00 5.54 4.67
CA GLY A 382 -30.97 4.08 4.60
C GLY A 382 -32.36 3.44 4.52
N ALA A 383 -32.55 2.41 5.35
CA ALA A 383 -33.84 1.76 5.48
C ALA A 383 -34.50 2.02 6.86
N GLY A 384 -33.97 2.96 7.63
CA GLY A 384 -34.50 3.41 8.93
C GLY A 384 -35.54 4.53 8.80
N ASN A 385 -35.99 5.04 9.94
CA ASN A 385 -36.78 6.28 9.97
C ASN A 385 -35.82 7.46 10.17
N ASP A 386 -35.45 8.10 9.09
CA ASP A 386 -34.35 9.05 9.05
C ASP A 386 -34.78 10.49 9.32
N THR A 387 -33.88 11.29 9.86
CA THR A 387 -34.07 12.73 10.07
C THR A 387 -32.91 13.47 9.43
N ILE A 388 -33.17 14.06 8.27
CA ILE A 388 -32.14 14.64 7.40
C ILE A 388 -32.39 16.13 7.21
N TYR A 389 -31.39 16.94 7.50
CA TYR A 389 -31.42 18.38 7.34
C TYR A 389 -30.41 18.82 6.26
N GLY A 390 -30.89 19.58 5.27
CA GLY A 390 -30.06 20.33 4.35
C GLY A 390 -29.43 21.56 4.98
N ASN A 391 -28.71 22.34 4.19
CA ASN A 391 -28.15 23.63 4.54
C ASN A 391 -28.78 24.77 3.69
N ASP A 392 -28.08 25.90 3.55
CA ASP A 392 -28.59 27.03 2.74
C ASP A 392 -28.24 26.92 1.26
N SER A 393 -27.55 25.88 0.83
CA SER A 393 -27.24 25.56 -0.57
C SER A 393 -28.36 24.72 -1.22
N ASN A 394 -28.20 24.42 -2.51
CA ASN A 394 -29.10 23.47 -3.20
C ASN A 394 -28.74 22.06 -2.75
N ASN A 395 -29.72 21.36 -2.16
CA ASN A 395 -29.47 19.99 -1.66
C ASN A 395 -30.39 18.97 -2.35
N THR A 396 -29.90 17.75 -2.54
CA THR A 396 -30.70 16.57 -2.81
C THR A 396 -30.73 15.68 -1.56
N LEU A 397 -31.90 15.56 -0.94
CA LEU A 397 -32.09 14.75 0.25
C LEU A 397 -33.01 13.55 -0.10
N ARG A 398 -32.50 12.34 0.07
CA ARG A 398 -33.21 11.08 -0.13
C ARG A 398 -33.45 10.39 1.20
N GLY A 399 -34.68 10.10 1.56
CA GLY A 399 -35.03 9.36 2.76
C GLY A 399 -34.63 7.90 2.65
N GLY A 400 -35.04 7.20 1.65
CA GLY A 400 -34.82 5.77 1.49
C GLY A 400 -36.08 4.98 1.86
N TYR A 401 -35.93 3.86 2.59
CA TYR A 401 -37.03 3.15 3.18
C TYR A 401 -37.32 3.68 4.58
N GLY A 402 -38.59 3.68 5.00
CA GLY A 402 -38.98 4.09 6.33
C GLY A 402 -39.86 5.35 6.36
N ASN A 403 -40.10 5.87 7.56
CA ASN A 403 -40.84 7.09 7.77
C ASN A 403 -39.85 8.23 8.06
N ASP A 404 -39.52 8.99 7.01
CA ASP A 404 -38.43 9.93 7.05
C ASP A 404 -38.89 11.37 7.30
N THR A 405 -38.03 12.17 7.89
CA THR A 405 -38.17 13.62 8.05
C THR A 405 -37.07 14.30 7.26
N LEU A 406 -37.46 15.00 6.17
CA LEU A 406 -36.51 15.71 5.30
C LEU A 406 -36.77 17.22 5.44
N VAL A 407 -35.73 17.98 5.77
CA VAL A 407 -35.82 19.44 5.96
C VAL A 407 -34.80 20.11 5.04
N GLY A 408 -35.28 20.72 3.94
CA GLY A 408 -34.42 21.31 2.91
C GLY A 408 -33.68 22.59 3.33
N ARG A 409 -34.28 23.42 4.21
CA ARG A 409 -33.80 24.77 4.56
C ARG A 409 -33.71 25.72 3.38
N GLY A 410 -32.60 26.47 3.21
CA GLY A 410 -32.40 27.41 2.10
C GLY A 410 -32.08 26.72 0.77
N GLY A 411 -31.91 27.51 -0.31
CA GLY A 411 -31.55 27.00 -1.62
C GLY A 411 -32.72 26.33 -2.38
N ASN A 412 -32.43 25.83 -3.59
CA ASN A 412 -33.35 25.03 -4.41
C ASN A 412 -33.13 23.56 -4.09
N ASN A 413 -34.01 22.96 -3.30
CA ASN A 413 -33.80 21.61 -2.78
C ASN A 413 -34.63 20.58 -3.54
N TYR A 414 -34.09 19.39 -3.74
CA TYR A 414 -34.77 18.22 -4.27
C TYR A 414 -34.95 17.18 -3.17
N LEU A 415 -36.17 16.98 -2.69
CA LEU A 415 -36.49 16.09 -1.59
C LEU A 415 -37.18 14.85 -2.12
N ILE A 416 -36.62 13.69 -1.87
CA ILE A 416 -37.12 12.39 -2.31
C ILE A 416 -37.40 11.55 -1.06
N GLY A 417 -38.66 11.30 -0.77
CA GLY A 417 -39.04 10.32 0.25
C GLY A 417 -38.74 8.90 -0.22
N GLY A 418 -39.19 7.96 0.53
CA GLY A 418 -39.03 6.54 0.22
C GLY A 418 -40.35 5.85 -0.11
N LEU A 419 -40.37 4.52 -0.02
CA LEU A 419 -41.53 3.69 -0.36
C LEU A 419 -42.58 3.61 0.74
N ASN A 420 -42.28 3.98 2.00
CA ASN A 420 -43.21 3.79 3.14
C ASN A 420 -43.81 5.07 3.71
N GLY A 421 -43.44 6.23 3.22
CA GLY A 421 -43.99 7.53 3.64
C GLY A 421 -42.90 8.45 4.24
N TYR A 422 -43.14 9.75 4.16
CA TYR A 422 -42.23 10.76 4.67
C TYR A 422 -42.89 12.06 5.03
N GLN A 423 -42.26 12.83 5.88
CA GLN A 423 -42.67 14.16 6.26
C GLN A 423 -41.75 15.20 5.63
N ILE A 424 -42.31 16.14 4.92
CA ILE A 424 -41.58 17.29 4.40
C ILE A 424 -41.85 18.49 5.30
N VAL A 425 -40.75 19.06 5.81
CA VAL A 425 -40.76 20.29 6.58
C VAL A 425 -40.00 21.36 5.81
N LEU A 426 -40.67 22.40 5.37
CA LEU A 426 -40.00 23.51 4.71
C LEU A 426 -39.27 24.38 5.74
N GLY A 427 -38.08 24.81 5.40
CA GLY A 427 -37.37 25.86 6.11
C GLY A 427 -38.02 27.25 5.90
N ALA A 428 -37.25 28.33 6.00
CA ALA A 428 -37.72 29.66 5.61
C ALA A 428 -37.99 29.69 4.10
N ILE A 429 -39.13 30.30 3.70
CA ILE A 429 -39.45 30.46 2.30
C ILE A 429 -38.60 31.58 1.71
N VAL A 430 -37.84 31.26 0.66
CA VAL A 430 -36.96 32.19 -0.05
C VAL A 430 -37.57 32.46 -1.44
N LEU A 431 -37.73 33.70 -1.78
CA LEU A 431 -38.28 34.15 -3.09
C LEU A 431 -37.41 33.58 -4.23
N GLY A 432 -38.08 32.98 -5.22
CA GLY A 432 -37.45 32.41 -6.40
C GLY A 432 -36.88 31.00 -6.17
N THR A 433 -36.90 30.49 -4.93
CA THR A 433 -36.48 29.11 -4.65
C THR A 433 -37.49 28.11 -5.24
N THR A 434 -36.98 27.08 -5.91
CA THR A 434 -37.82 25.99 -6.42
C THR A 434 -37.80 24.85 -5.38
N TYR A 435 -38.99 24.53 -4.87
CA TYR A 435 -39.22 23.36 -4.02
C TYR A 435 -39.73 22.22 -4.90
N SER A 436 -39.01 21.12 -4.98
CA SER A 436 -39.33 19.97 -5.82
C SER A 436 -39.37 18.69 -4.99
N PHE A 437 -40.40 17.87 -5.25
CA PHE A 437 -40.60 16.60 -4.55
C PHE A 437 -40.96 15.50 -5.54
N ALA A 438 -40.50 14.28 -5.26
CA ALA A 438 -40.86 13.11 -6.08
C ALA A 438 -41.57 12.06 -5.23
N LEU A 439 -42.62 11.49 -5.79
CA LEU A 439 -43.39 10.39 -5.21
C LEU A 439 -43.86 9.47 -6.34
N GLU A 440 -43.71 8.17 -6.20
CA GLU A 440 -44.06 7.16 -7.21
C GLU A 440 -43.51 7.48 -8.62
N GLY A 441 -42.24 7.95 -8.70
CA GLY A 441 -41.60 8.30 -9.96
C GLY A 441 -42.14 9.59 -10.64
N LYS A 442 -43.04 10.30 -9.98
CA LYS A 442 -43.55 11.61 -10.44
C LYS A 442 -42.96 12.73 -9.62
N THR A 443 -42.49 13.77 -10.28
CA THR A 443 -41.95 14.97 -9.63
C THR A 443 -42.93 16.12 -9.75
N VAL A 444 -43.14 16.80 -8.64
CA VAL A 444 -43.87 18.09 -8.61
C VAL A 444 -42.94 19.17 -8.10
N SER A 445 -43.09 20.38 -8.59
CA SER A 445 -42.29 21.52 -8.17
C SER A 445 -43.11 22.79 -8.07
N TYR A 446 -42.66 23.70 -7.21
CA TYR A 446 -43.21 25.03 -7.03
C TYR A 446 -42.10 26.05 -6.83
N VAL A 447 -42.16 27.15 -7.56
CA VAL A 447 -41.24 28.28 -7.39
C VAL A 447 -41.87 29.30 -6.46
N ALA A 448 -41.24 29.57 -5.31
CA ALA A 448 -41.75 30.50 -4.33
C ALA A 448 -41.89 31.92 -4.89
N GLN A 449 -43.07 32.52 -4.69
CA GLN A 449 -43.43 33.86 -5.14
C GLN A 449 -43.33 34.87 -4.01
N ASN A 450 -43.37 36.15 -4.37
CA ASN A 450 -43.34 37.22 -3.36
C ASN A 450 -44.60 37.18 -2.50
N GLY A 451 -44.42 37.07 -1.18
CA GLY A 451 -45.51 36.95 -0.21
C GLY A 451 -45.91 35.53 0.16
N ASP A 452 -45.24 34.51 -0.42
CA ASP A 452 -45.50 33.14 -0.02
C ASP A 452 -45.09 32.87 1.45
N THR A 453 -45.91 32.04 2.07
CA THR A 453 -45.67 31.45 3.38
C THR A 453 -45.41 29.95 3.23
N LYS A 454 -44.92 29.29 4.27
CA LYS A 454 -44.80 27.84 4.28
C LYS A 454 -46.11 27.15 3.89
N ALA A 455 -47.20 27.60 4.49
CA ALA A 455 -48.53 27.06 4.19
C ALA A 455 -48.96 27.22 2.71
N SER A 456 -48.67 28.37 2.08
CA SER A 456 -49.01 28.57 0.66
C SER A 456 -48.20 27.71 -0.27
N VAL A 457 -46.89 27.54 0.00
CA VAL A 457 -46.01 26.64 -0.78
C VAL A 457 -46.40 25.17 -0.60
N LEU A 458 -46.67 24.73 0.62
CA LEU A 458 -47.13 23.37 0.89
C LEU A 458 -48.46 23.07 0.20
N LYS A 459 -49.41 24.05 0.20
CA LYS A 459 -50.67 23.92 -0.48
C LYS A 459 -50.56 23.87 -2.01
N ALA A 460 -49.62 24.61 -2.57
CA ALA A 460 -49.35 24.60 -4.01
C ALA A 460 -48.74 23.23 -4.43
N LEU A 461 -47.88 22.67 -3.63
CA LEU A 461 -47.27 21.33 -3.84
C LEU A 461 -48.33 20.23 -3.71
N GLU A 462 -49.17 20.27 -2.66
CA GLU A 462 -50.32 19.36 -2.49
C GLU A 462 -51.23 19.38 -3.70
N ASN A 463 -51.62 20.57 -4.19
CA ASN A 463 -52.47 20.72 -5.37
C ASN A 463 -51.81 20.13 -6.62
N SER A 464 -50.49 20.29 -6.76
CA SER A 464 -49.72 19.74 -7.89
C SER A 464 -49.64 18.21 -7.83
N PHE A 465 -49.50 17.61 -6.66
CA PHE A 465 -49.60 16.16 -6.49
C PHE A 465 -50.95 15.62 -6.84
N ASN A 466 -52.02 16.25 -6.35
CA ASN A 466 -53.42 15.87 -6.63
C ASN A 466 -53.72 15.95 -8.13
N ALA A 467 -53.24 16.97 -8.82
CA ALA A 467 -53.41 17.15 -10.26
C ALA A 467 -52.68 16.07 -11.10
N ASN A 468 -51.63 15.46 -10.57
CA ASN A 468 -50.88 14.41 -11.26
C ASN A 468 -51.45 12.99 -11.05
N ASN A 469 -52.62 12.83 -10.43
CA ASN A 469 -53.29 11.55 -10.18
C ASN A 469 -52.36 10.49 -9.56
N ILE A 470 -51.73 10.82 -8.46
CA ILE A 470 -50.94 9.87 -7.66
C ILE A 470 -51.96 9.06 -6.84
N THR A 471 -52.26 7.85 -7.29
CA THR A 471 -53.53 7.14 -6.95
C THR A 471 -53.45 6.31 -5.67
N ASN A 472 -52.28 6.02 -5.13
CA ASN A 472 -52.10 5.18 -3.93
C ASN A 472 -51.53 5.96 -2.75
N SER A 473 -51.46 7.27 -2.81
CA SER A 473 -50.80 8.10 -1.82
C SER A 473 -51.74 9.00 -1.08
N TYR A 474 -51.59 9.10 0.21
CA TYR A 474 -52.30 10.09 1.04
C TYR A 474 -51.42 11.32 1.22
N ILE A 475 -52.00 12.49 0.94
CA ILE A 475 -51.35 13.77 1.13
C ILE A 475 -52.17 14.56 2.14
N VAL A 476 -51.54 14.94 3.25
CA VAL A 476 -52.19 15.78 4.27
C VAL A 476 -51.29 17.00 4.49
N ASN A 477 -51.91 18.17 4.42
CA ASN A 477 -51.28 19.45 4.69
C ASN A 477 -51.95 20.09 5.90
N ASP A 478 -51.23 20.26 6.98
CA ASP A 478 -51.69 20.91 8.20
C ASP A 478 -51.34 22.43 8.27
N GLY A 479 -50.75 22.96 7.19
CA GLY A 479 -50.30 24.34 7.08
C GLY A 479 -48.86 24.59 7.53
N GLU A 480 -48.27 23.66 8.24
CA GLU A 480 -46.88 23.68 8.68
C GLU A 480 -46.05 22.59 8.03
N LYS A 481 -46.68 21.46 7.69
CA LYS A 481 -46.08 20.25 7.19
C LYS A 481 -46.90 19.59 6.11
N LEU A 482 -46.24 18.92 5.18
CA LEU A 482 -46.86 18.08 4.16
C LEU A 482 -46.46 16.61 4.44
N TYR A 483 -47.47 15.77 4.65
CA TYR A 483 -47.29 14.33 4.90
C TYR A 483 -47.67 13.57 3.63
N MET A 484 -46.86 12.63 3.24
CA MET A 484 -47.08 11.79 2.07
C MET A 484 -46.84 10.32 2.40
N SER A 485 -47.67 9.43 1.84
CA SER A 485 -47.54 7.97 2.03
C SER A 485 -47.92 7.27 0.72
N ASP A 486 -47.29 6.15 0.44
CA ASP A 486 -47.64 5.29 -0.71
C ASP A 486 -48.87 4.40 -0.51
N GLY A 487 -49.58 4.59 0.59
CA GLY A 487 -50.85 3.87 0.86
C GLY A 487 -50.66 2.56 1.62
N SER A 488 -49.45 2.18 1.99
CA SER A 488 -49.19 0.92 2.74
C SER A 488 -49.35 1.06 4.24
N GLU A 489 -49.29 2.27 4.82
CA GLU A 489 -49.46 2.52 6.27
C GLU A 489 -50.23 3.78 6.58
N LYS A 490 -50.91 3.79 7.74
CA LYS A 490 -51.69 4.94 8.24
C LYS A 490 -50.73 6.03 8.76
N ILE A 491 -50.96 7.26 8.30
CA ILE A 491 -50.28 8.45 8.82
C ILE A 491 -50.73 8.68 10.27
N TYR A 492 -49.79 8.69 11.20
CA TYR A 492 -50.03 9.19 12.54
C TYR A 492 -49.58 10.66 12.62
N ILE A 493 -50.53 11.53 12.87
CA ILE A 493 -50.30 12.95 13.16
C ILE A 493 -49.90 13.03 14.63
N LEU A 494 -48.67 13.40 14.91
CA LEU A 494 -48.24 13.83 16.26
C LEU A 494 -48.09 15.33 16.28
#